data_53d63c7da20885979aa0d2dc86f75893
#
_entry.id   53d63c7da20885979aa0d2dc86f75893
#
_cell.length_a   1.000
_cell.length_b   1.000
_cell.length_c   1.000
_cell.angle_alpha   90.00
_cell.angle_beta   90.00
_cell.angle_gamma   90.00
#
_symmetry.space_group_name_H-M   'P 1'
#
loop_
_entity.id
_entity.type
_entity.pdbx_description
1 polymer ?
#
loop_
_entity_poly.entity_id
_entity_poly.type
_entity_poly.pdbx_seq_one_letter_code
_entity_poly.pdbx_strand_id
1 'polypeptide(L)'
;MLQRISIALLTGAVSFGLTKLARGSLVSTLTLAVFVAGSVLVVEFLRDVERSMTSTENMISHVNNATRLREAIEGSALDVLPTGSRPVQGLINNVVGFTPPSPILGRLVVSEIRDLTELVQGLTTEIGRRSAYAASCEGEDRNWLLALTGAATGRILATSTTAADGGQGKFEDGFWKTELGRAYLNAQRAAVDRGVEIRRVFILTDPEILASDDFIRTCEKQLKAGIEVRTNEVLSNSPSTRNDWTATFKDFILFDDEVSYEVDLEGIPPTLSIARTNLRYHPVTILDRRTRFEEIWEASTPFRLPQPSPPPDA
;
A
#
# COMPACT_ATOMS: atom_id res chain seq x y z
N MET A 1 -20.15 44.20 -1.94
CA MET A 1 -21.31 45.04 -1.62
C MET A 1 -21.33 46.32 -2.47
N LEU A 2 -20.32 47.15 -2.49
CA LEU A 2 -20.24 48.39 -3.27
C LEU A 2 -20.55 48.22 -4.77
N GLN A 3 -19.98 47.22 -5.44
CA GLN A 3 -20.19 46.97 -6.87
C GLN A 3 -21.67 46.68 -7.23
N ARG A 4 -22.41 46.02 -6.36
CA ARG A 4 -23.84 45.67 -6.54
C ARG A 4 -24.75 46.88 -6.40
N ILE A 5 -24.44 47.70 -5.42
CA ILE A 5 -25.15 49.00 -5.24
C ILE A 5 -24.92 49.86 -6.49
N SER A 6 -23.70 49.84 -7.05
CA SER A 6 -23.39 50.58 -8.27
C SER A 6 -24.20 50.05 -9.49
N ILE A 7 -24.39 48.76 -9.63
CA ILE A 7 -25.19 48.16 -10.72
C ILE A 7 -26.66 48.54 -10.57
N ALA A 8 -27.23 48.40 -9.37
CA ALA A 8 -28.62 48.77 -9.11
C ALA A 8 -28.88 50.29 -9.36
N LEU A 9 -27.96 51.17 -8.92
CA LEU A 9 -28.01 52.58 -9.20
C LEU A 9 -27.92 52.90 -10.69
N LEU A 10 -27.02 52.23 -11.40
CA LEU A 10 -26.86 52.39 -12.86
C LEU A 10 -28.11 51.96 -13.61
N THR A 11 -28.72 50.82 -13.24
CA THR A 11 -29.96 50.33 -13.82
C THR A 11 -31.13 51.25 -13.55
N GLY A 12 -31.23 51.78 -12.31
CA GLY A 12 -32.23 52.79 -11.96
C GLY A 12 -32.05 54.09 -12.74
N ALA A 13 -30.80 54.55 -12.91
CA ALA A 13 -30.49 55.79 -13.67
C ALA A 13 -30.82 55.60 -15.17
N VAL A 14 -30.53 54.47 -15.76
CA VAL A 14 -30.89 54.12 -17.15
C VAL A 14 -32.41 54.09 -17.33
N SER A 15 -33.15 53.46 -16.40
CA SER A 15 -34.62 53.40 -16.41
C SER A 15 -35.22 54.80 -16.24
N PHE A 16 -34.65 55.63 -15.39
CA PHE A 16 -35.07 57.04 -15.23
C PHE A 16 -34.85 57.84 -16.54
N GLY A 17 -33.71 57.71 -17.16
CA GLY A 17 -33.39 58.37 -18.43
C GLY A 17 -34.34 57.99 -19.56
N LEU A 18 -34.60 56.69 -19.75
CA LEU A 18 -35.54 56.17 -20.75
C LEU A 18 -36.97 56.64 -20.51
N THR A 19 -37.46 56.62 -19.28
CA THR A 19 -38.81 57.03 -18.95
C THR A 19 -39.00 58.55 -19.09
N LYS A 20 -37.98 59.34 -18.80
CA LYS A 20 -37.99 60.78 -19.04
C LYS A 20 -38.04 61.12 -20.54
N LEU A 21 -37.37 60.35 -21.37
CA LEU A 21 -37.40 60.53 -22.83
C LEU A 21 -38.81 60.25 -23.38
N ALA A 22 -39.54 59.31 -22.79
CA ALA A 22 -40.96 58.98 -23.16
C ALA A 22 -42.02 59.99 -22.66
N ARG A 23 -41.64 61.16 -22.18
CA ARG A 23 -42.57 62.26 -21.71
C ARG A 23 -43.42 61.82 -20.51
N GLY A 24 -42.97 60.93 -19.64
CA GLY A 24 -43.65 60.65 -18.38
C GLY A 24 -43.57 61.78 -17.35
N SER A 25 -44.51 61.81 -16.40
CA SER A 25 -44.40 62.77 -15.27
C SER A 25 -43.18 62.44 -14.42
N LEU A 26 -42.55 63.43 -13.80
CA LEU A 26 -41.35 63.28 -13.02
C LEU A 26 -41.53 62.28 -11.86
N VAL A 27 -42.72 62.26 -11.25
CA VAL A 27 -43.09 61.33 -10.18
C VAL A 27 -43.17 59.88 -10.66
N SER A 28 -43.85 59.64 -11.78
CA SER A 28 -43.92 58.23 -12.35
C SER A 28 -42.59 57.69 -12.80
N THR A 29 -41.72 58.56 -13.37
CA THR A 29 -40.38 58.23 -13.75
C THR A 29 -39.48 57.83 -12.58
N LEU A 30 -39.55 58.61 -11.49
CA LEU A 30 -38.81 58.34 -10.26
C LEU A 30 -39.28 57.01 -9.60
N THR A 31 -40.61 56.82 -9.52
CA THR A 31 -41.22 55.65 -8.94
C THR A 31 -40.80 54.39 -9.70
N LEU A 32 -40.80 54.41 -11.05
CA LEU A 32 -40.35 53.29 -11.85
C LEU A 32 -38.85 52.98 -11.70
N ALA A 33 -38.03 54.05 -11.63
CA ALA A 33 -36.57 53.89 -11.45
C ALA A 33 -36.25 53.27 -10.08
N VAL A 34 -36.93 53.67 -9.01
CA VAL A 34 -36.76 53.07 -7.68
C VAL A 34 -37.26 51.63 -7.65
N PHE A 35 -38.39 51.34 -8.28
CA PHE A 35 -38.92 50.00 -8.35
C PHE A 35 -38.00 49.04 -9.09
N VAL A 36 -37.46 49.46 -10.24
CA VAL A 36 -36.51 48.61 -11.01
C VAL A 36 -35.20 48.41 -10.23
N ALA A 37 -34.65 49.47 -9.64
CA ALA A 37 -33.45 49.37 -8.82
C ALA A 37 -33.67 48.44 -7.59
N GLY A 38 -34.81 48.56 -6.93
CA GLY A 38 -35.19 47.68 -5.82
C GLY A 38 -35.36 46.24 -6.23
N SER A 39 -35.99 45.99 -7.39
CA SER A 39 -36.15 44.63 -7.91
C SER A 39 -34.82 43.96 -8.23
N VAL A 40 -33.85 44.68 -8.80
CA VAL A 40 -32.49 44.16 -9.06
C VAL A 40 -31.81 43.79 -7.75
N LEU A 41 -31.88 44.63 -6.72
CA LEU A 41 -31.29 44.34 -5.41
C LEU A 41 -31.92 43.10 -4.75
N VAL A 42 -33.23 42.94 -4.85
CA VAL A 42 -33.94 41.76 -4.32
C VAL A 42 -33.52 40.48 -5.05
N VAL A 43 -33.43 40.52 -6.39
CA VAL A 43 -32.99 39.36 -7.16
C VAL A 43 -31.54 39.00 -6.83
N GLU A 44 -30.66 39.97 -6.68
CA GLU A 44 -29.28 39.70 -6.27
C GLU A 44 -29.17 39.14 -4.85
N PHE A 45 -29.95 39.67 -3.92
CA PHE A 45 -30.03 39.14 -2.57
C PHE A 45 -30.54 37.71 -2.53
N LEU A 46 -31.58 37.38 -3.28
CA LEU A 46 -32.09 36.01 -3.38
C LEU A 46 -31.06 35.04 -3.95
N ARG A 47 -30.30 35.45 -4.98
CA ARG A 47 -29.20 34.64 -5.52
C ARG A 47 -28.08 34.40 -4.50
N ASP A 48 -27.79 35.40 -3.68
CA ASP A 48 -26.78 35.24 -2.63
C ASP A 48 -27.25 34.29 -1.51
N VAL A 49 -28.52 34.38 -1.14
CA VAL A 49 -29.14 33.43 -0.19
C VAL A 49 -29.11 32.02 -0.76
N GLU A 50 -29.50 31.84 -2.02
CA GLU A 50 -29.47 30.54 -2.70
C GLU A 50 -28.04 29.95 -2.71
N ARG A 51 -27.04 30.74 -3.08
CA ARG A 51 -25.63 30.28 -3.05
C ARG A 51 -25.16 29.94 -1.64
N SER A 52 -25.54 30.70 -0.65
CA SER A 52 -25.22 30.44 0.75
C SER A 52 -25.91 29.17 1.26
N MET A 53 -27.17 28.93 0.91
CA MET A 53 -27.90 27.72 1.26
C MET A 53 -27.26 26.48 0.61
N THR A 54 -26.94 26.53 -0.68
CA THR A 54 -26.26 25.43 -1.38
C THR A 54 -24.90 25.11 -0.76
N SER A 55 -24.13 26.13 -0.38
CA SER A 55 -22.85 25.94 0.32
C SER A 55 -23.04 25.29 1.69
N THR A 56 -24.08 25.71 2.43
CA THR A 56 -24.40 25.15 3.76
C THR A 56 -24.89 23.69 3.65
N GLU A 57 -25.74 23.36 2.68
CA GLU A 57 -26.20 22.01 2.41
C GLU A 57 -25.04 21.09 2.06
N ASN A 58 -24.10 21.53 1.21
CA ASN A 58 -22.89 20.79 0.90
C ASN A 58 -22.04 20.54 2.17
N MET A 59 -21.87 21.56 3.01
CA MET A 59 -21.10 21.43 4.26
C MET A 59 -21.79 20.45 5.23
N ILE A 60 -23.12 20.52 5.39
CA ILE A 60 -23.88 19.57 6.22
C ILE A 60 -23.79 18.15 5.67
N SER A 61 -23.88 17.98 4.34
CA SER A 61 -23.70 16.67 3.69
C SER A 61 -22.31 16.08 3.95
N HIS A 62 -21.25 16.89 3.85
CA HIS A 62 -19.90 16.46 4.16
C HIS A 62 -19.72 16.07 5.62
N VAL A 63 -20.27 16.84 6.56
CA VAL A 63 -20.22 16.54 7.99
C VAL A 63 -20.99 15.25 8.31
N ASN A 64 -22.20 15.09 7.76
CA ASN A 64 -22.98 13.86 7.95
C ASN A 64 -22.29 12.62 7.39
N ASN A 65 -21.66 12.74 6.21
CA ASN A 65 -20.91 11.64 5.63
C ASN A 65 -19.67 11.28 6.45
N ALA A 66 -18.94 12.28 6.95
CA ALA A 66 -17.80 12.08 7.83
C ALA A 66 -18.21 11.42 9.17
N THR A 67 -19.35 11.85 9.75
CA THR A 67 -19.87 11.25 10.99
C THR A 67 -20.30 9.80 10.78
N ARG A 68 -21.05 9.49 9.71
CA ARG A 68 -21.45 8.12 9.38
C ARG A 68 -20.25 7.20 9.12
N LEU A 69 -19.22 7.72 8.45
CA LEU A 69 -18.00 6.98 8.18
C LEU A 69 -17.23 6.70 9.48
N ARG A 70 -17.15 7.68 10.37
CA ARG A 70 -16.56 7.51 11.70
C ARG A 70 -17.33 6.46 12.51
N GLU A 71 -18.65 6.54 12.58
CA GLU A 71 -19.49 5.55 13.26
C GLU A 71 -19.33 4.15 12.68
N ALA A 72 -19.23 4.04 11.34
CA ALA A 72 -18.98 2.77 10.66
C ALA A 72 -17.61 2.18 10.98
N ILE A 73 -16.56 3.01 11.15
CA ILE A 73 -15.23 2.58 11.55
C ILE A 73 -15.21 2.17 13.02
N GLU A 74 -15.81 2.96 13.91
CA GLU A 74 -15.91 2.69 15.35
C GLU A 74 -16.67 1.40 15.67
N GLY A 75 -17.56 0.94 14.81
CA GLY A 75 -18.27 -0.35 14.91
C GLY A 75 -17.67 -1.51 14.12
N SER A 76 -16.54 -1.29 13.45
CA SER A 76 -15.93 -2.29 12.58
C SER A 76 -14.88 -3.16 13.31
N ALA A 77 -14.49 -4.27 12.67
CA ALA A 77 -13.39 -5.11 13.14
C ALA A 77 -12.06 -4.35 13.28
N LEU A 78 -11.88 -3.22 12.60
CA LEU A 78 -10.70 -2.36 12.72
C LEU A 78 -10.61 -1.65 14.07
N ASP A 79 -11.73 -1.47 14.78
CA ASP A 79 -11.74 -0.82 16.10
C ASP A 79 -11.15 -1.73 17.19
N VAL A 80 -11.21 -3.03 16.98
CA VAL A 80 -10.65 -4.05 17.89
C VAL A 80 -9.12 -4.12 17.80
N LEU A 81 -8.54 -3.65 16.67
CA LEU A 81 -7.10 -3.67 16.47
C LEU A 81 -6.44 -2.45 17.15
N PRO A 82 -5.35 -2.63 17.91
CA PRO A 82 -4.59 -1.52 18.47
C PRO A 82 -4.17 -0.57 17.35
N THR A 83 -4.67 0.64 17.31
CA THR A 83 -4.42 1.65 16.26
C THR A 83 -5.19 1.48 14.93
N GLY A 84 -6.04 0.44 14.75
CA GLY A 84 -6.67 0.13 13.46
C GLY A 84 -7.52 1.26 12.86
N SER A 85 -8.25 2.01 13.69
CA SER A 85 -9.09 3.13 13.23
C SER A 85 -8.29 4.40 12.87
N ARG A 86 -7.13 4.65 13.50
CA ARG A 86 -6.33 5.87 13.30
C ARG A 86 -5.80 6.06 11.87
N PRO A 87 -5.20 5.06 11.20
CA PRO A 87 -4.75 5.21 9.82
C PRO A 87 -5.88 5.52 8.86
N VAL A 88 -7.04 4.88 9.01
CA VAL A 88 -8.23 5.12 8.17
C VAL A 88 -8.75 6.55 8.37
N GLN A 89 -8.85 6.99 9.61
CA GLN A 89 -9.27 8.36 9.92
C GLN A 89 -8.27 9.39 9.41
N GLY A 90 -6.96 9.10 9.52
CA GLY A 90 -5.89 9.92 8.95
C GLY A 90 -5.98 10.03 7.43
N LEU A 91 -6.22 8.92 6.73
CA LEU A 91 -6.41 8.91 5.27
C LEU A 91 -7.61 9.79 4.87
N ILE A 92 -8.76 9.63 5.52
CA ILE A 92 -9.96 10.41 5.24
C ILE A 92 -9.69 11.90 5.45
N ASN A 93 -9.11 12.30 6.58
CA ASN A 93 -8.82 13.69 6.88
C ASN A 93 -7.86 14.31 5.86
N ASN A 94 -6.83 13.56 5.44
CA ASN A 94 -5.87 14.01 4.45
C ASN A 94 -6.52 14.15 3.06
N VAL A 95 -7.38 13.22 2.67
CA VAL A 95 -8.09 13.28 1.37
C VAL A 95 -9.10 14.40 1.31
N VAL A 96 -9.88 14.60 2.39
CA VAL A 96 -10.89 15.69 2.47
C VAL A 96 -10.21 17.06 2.47
N GLY A 97 -9.07 17.20 3.13
CA GLY A 97 -8.28 18.46 3.16
C GLY A 97 -7.36 18.66 1.96
N PHE A 98 -7.27 17.69 1.06
CA PHE A 98 -6.31 17.71 -0.02
C PHE A 98 -6.71 18.68 -1.14
N THR A 99 -5.89 19.70 -1.32
CA THR A 99 -5.97 20.60 -2.48
C THR A 99 -4.76 20.29 -3.37
N PRO A 100 -4.96 19.60 -4.51
CA PRO A 100 -3.84 19.21 -5.35
C PRO A 100 -3.13 20.43 -5.93
N PRO A 101 -1.79 20.54 -5.80
CA PRO A 101 -1.02 21.64 -6.38
C PRO A 101 -1.02 21.62 -7.91
N SER A 102 -1.41 20.50 -8.51
CA SER A 102 -1.61 20.36 -9.95
C SER A 102 -2.65 19.27 -10.28
N PRO A 103 -3.32 19.35 -11.46
CA PRO A 103 -4.29 18.32 -11.87
C PRO A 103 -3.72 16.91 -12.00
N ILE A 104 -2.42 16.76 -12.33
CA ILE A 104 -1.79 15.44 -12.46
C ILE A 104 -1.61 14.79 -11.08
N LEU A 105 -1.22 15.56 -10.07
CA LEU A 105 -1.12 15.05 -8.69
C LEU A 105 -2.48 14.69 -8.12
N GLY A 106 -3.53 15.44 -8.47
CA GLY A 106 -4.89 15.06 -8.11
C GLY A 106 -5.29 13.70 -8.69
N ARG A 107 -5.00 13.48 -9.98
CA ARG A 107 -5.25 12.16 -10.63
C ARG A 107 -4.44 11.03 -10.02
N LEU A 108 -3.19 11.29 -9.66
CA LEU A 108 -2.34 10.31 -8.98
C LEU A 108 -2.96 9.89 -7.65
N VAL A 109 -3.35 10.84 -6.78
CA VAL A 109 -3.98 10.52 -5.50
C VAL A 109 -5.27 9.70 -5.67
N VAL A 110 -6.09 10.04 -6.68
CA VAL A 110 -7.30 9.26 -6.99
C VAL A 110 -6.95 7.82 -7.43
N SER A 111 -5.87 7.63 -8.19
CA SER A 111 -5.39 6.31 -8.59
C SER A 111 -4.95 5.49 -7.37
N GLU A 112 -4.09 6.04 -6.52
CA GLU A 112 -3.61 5.37 -5.29
C GLU A 112 -4.76 4.96 -4.36
N ILE A 113 -5.78 5.83 -4.20
CA ILE A 113 -6.97 5.50 -3.41
C ILE A 113 -7.75 4.34 -4.03
N ARG A 114 -7.85 4.30 -5.36
CA ARG A 114 -8.52 3.20 -6.07
C ARG A 114 -7.79 1.89 -5.84
N ASP A 115 -6.47 1.88 -6.03
CA ASP A 115 -5.63 0.69 -5.87
C ASP A 115 -5.70 0.16 -4.44
N LEU A 116 -5.65 1.07 -3.43
CA LEU A 116 -5.86 0.71 -2.03
C LEU A 116 -7.26 0.12 -1.79
N THR A 117 -8.29 0.70 -2.42
CA THR A 117 -9.68 0.22 -2.28
C THR A 117 -9.82 -1.19 -2.87
N GLU A 118 -9.24 -1.45 -4.05
CA GLU A 118 -9.24 -2.76 -4.69
C GLU A 118 -8.50 -3.79 -3.85
N LEU A 119 -7.34 -3.43 -3.28
CA LEU A 119 -6.60 -4.27 -2.34
C LEU A 119 -7.44 -4.64 -1.12
N VAL A 120 -8.00 -3.65 -0.42
CA VAL A 120 -8.83 -3.89 0.77
C VAL A 120 -10.04 -4.73 0.40
N GLN A 121 -10.69 -4.47 -0.73
CA GLN A 121 -11.81 -5.28 -1.22
C GLN A 121 -11.39 -6.72 -1.48
N GLY A 122 -10.22 -6.95 -2.09
CA GLY A 122 -9.65 -8.29 -2.30
C GLY A 122 -9.42 -9.05 -0.99
N LEU A 123 -8.94 -8.36 0.05
CA LEU A 123 -8.67 -8.94 1.36
C LEU A 123 -9.95 -9.17 2.20
N THR A 124 -11.01 -8.38 1.97
CA THR A 124 -12.25 -8.43 2.78
C THR A 124 -13.39 -9.17 2.09
N THR A 125 -13.30 -9.47 0.80
CA THR A 125 -14.37 -10.19 0.09
C THR A 125 -14.38 -11.64 0.55
N GLU A 126 -15.14 -11.88 1.59
CA GLU A 126 -15.41 -13.21 2.14
C GLU A 126 -16.33 -14.03 1.24
N ILE A 127 -15.97 -15.31 1.08
CA ILE A 127 -16.93 -16.41 1.12
C ILE A 127 -17.99 -16.40 0.01
N GLY A 128 -17.61 -16.90 -1.13
CA GLY A 128 -18.55 -17.28 -2.18
C GLY A 128 -17.90 -17.67 -3.50
N ARG A 129 -16.66 -17.28 -3.72
CA ARG A 129 -15.90 -17.68 -4.91
C ARG A 129 -14.63 -18.39 -4.49
N ARG A 130 -14.31 -19.53 -5.11
CA ARG A 130 -13.16 -20.39 -4.84
C ARG A 130 -11.75 -19.74 -4.91
N SER A 131 -11.66 -18.43 -5.10
CA SER A 131 -10.43 -17.63 -5.09
C SER A 131 -10.36 -16.58 -3.97
N ALA A 132 -11.25 -16.60 -3.02
CA ALA A 132 -11.49 -15.54 -2.03
C ALA A 132 -10.46 -15.45 -0.88
N TYR A 133 -9.36 -16.18 -0.94
CA TYR A 133 -8.33 -16.18 0.09
C TYR A 133 -6.95 -15.84 -0.47
N ALA A 134 -6.92 -14.92 -1.44
CA ALA A 134 -5.69 -14.48 -2.05
C ALA A 134 -5.80 -13.04 -2.58
N ALA A 135 -4.74 -12.27 -2.42
CA ALA A 135 -4.50 -11.01 -3.13
C ALA A 135 -3.22 -11.15 -3.95
N SER A 136 -3.10 -10.43 -5.06
CA SER A 136 -1.90 -10.44 -5.88
C SER A 136 -1.59 -9.07 -6.48
N CYS A 137 -0.30 -8.76 -6.67
CA CYS A 137 0.18 -7.61 -7.42
C CYS A 137 1.25 -8.03 -8.42
N GLU A 138 1.47 -7.22 -9.46
CA GLU A 138 2.57 -7.42 -10.39
C GLU A 138 3.89 -7.00 -9.74
N GLY A 139 4.95 -7.78 -9.97
CA GLY A 139 6.26 -7.55 -9.38
C GLY A 139 6.33 -7.82 -7.88
N GLU A 140 7.30 -7.20 -7.23
CA GLU A 140 7.53 -7.31 -5.78
C GLU A 140 6.80 -6.21 -5.00
N ASP A 141 5.94 -6.58 -4.06
CA ASP A 141 5.28 -5.62 -3.17
C ASP A 141 6.09 -5.36 -1.91
N ARG A 142 6.79 -4.23 -1.92
CA ARG A 142 7.57 -3.75 -0.77
C ARG A 142 6.71 -3.55 0.48
N ASN A 143 5.50 -3.04 0.32
CA ASN A 143 4.66 -2.66 1.45
C ASN A 143 4.14 -3.91 2.17
N TRP A 144 3.73 -4.93 1.44
CA TRP A 144 3.27 -6.19 2.04
C TRP A 144 4.39 -6.89 2.81
N LEU A 145 5.57 -6.99 2.19
CA LEU A 145 6.72 -7.64 2.84
C LEU A 145 7.08 -6.98 4.18
N LEU A 146 7.21 -5.66 4.18
CA LEU A 146 7.57 -4.90 5.39
C LEU A 146 6.43 -4.86 6.41
N ALA A 147 5.18 -4.68 5.96
CA ALA A 147 4.02 -4.61 6.85
C ALA A 147 3.76 -5.95 7.55
N LEU A 148 3.81 -7.08 6.83
CA LEU A 148 3.65 -8.41 7.42
C LEU A 148 4.77 -8.73 8.40
N THR A 149 6.03 -8.37 8.07
CA THR A 149 7.16 -8.54 9.00
C THR A 149 6.96 -7.70 10.27
N GLY A 150 6.46 -6.47 10.12
CA GLY A 150 6.15 -5.59 11.25
C GLY A 150 4.97 -6.06 12.09
N ALA A 151 3.99 -6.73 11.48
CA ALA A 151 2.77 -7.21 12.14
C ALA A 151 2.95 -8.58 12.81
N ALA A 152 3.94 -9.37 12.40
CA ALA A 152 4.18 -10.69 12.97
C ALA A 152 4.44 -10.64 14.49
N THR A 153 3.84 -11.56 15.22
CA THR A 153 3.90 -11.65 16.69
C THR A 153 4.42 -13.00 17.20
N GLY A 154 4.33 -14.05 16.40
CA GLY A 154 4.72 -15.40 16.76
C GLY A 154 5.98 -15.87 16.02
N ARG A 155 5.85 -16.15 14.73
CA ARG A 155 6.96 -16.66 13.93
C ARG A 155 6.92 -16.28 12.46
N ILE A 156 8.09 -16.26 11.83
CA ILE A 156 8.26 -16.08 10.38
C ILE A 156 9.10 -17.25 9.85
N LEU A 157 8.53 -18.01 8.90
CA LEU A 157 9.19 -19.13 8.24
C LEU A 157 9.41 -18.77 6.78
N ALA A 158 10.67 -18.69 6.33
CA ALA A 158 11.01 -18.21 5.00
C ALA A 158 11.85 -19.22 4.21
N THR A 159 11.46 -19.49 2.97
CA THR A 159 12.33 -20.10 1.96
C THR A 159 12.83 -19.00 1.02
N SER A 160 14.07 -19.12 0.58
CA SER A 160 14.71 -18.19 -0.36
C SER A 160 15.56 -18.98 -1.34
N THR A 161 15.19 -18.95 -2.61
CA THR A 161 15.99 -19.57 -3.67
C THR A 161 17.13 -18.62 -4.05
N THR A 162 18.37 -19.08 -3.97
CA THR A 162 19.55 -18.24 -4.23
C THR A 162 19.59 -17.69 -5.66
N ALA A 163 18.93 -18.32 -6.62
CA ALA A 163 18.80 -17.79 -7.97
C ALA A 163 17.92 -16.53 -8.03
N ALA A 164 16.88 -16.45 -7.21
CA ALA A 164 16.02 -15.26 -7.12
C ALA A 164 16.69 -14.16 -6.30
N ASP A 165 17.28 -14.53 -5.17
CA ASP A 165 17.93 -13.59 -4.24
C ASP A 165 19.29 -13.09 -4.76
N GLY A 166 19.97 -13.88 -5.58
CA GLY A 166 21.33 -13.65 -6.02
C GLY A 166 21.49 -12.73 -7.23
N GLY A 167 20.41 -12.36 -7.90
CA GLY A 167 20.50 -11.58 -9.15
C GLY A 167 21.13 -12.39 -10.29
N GLN A 168 21.99 -11.76 -11.10
CA GLN A 168 22.57 -12.34 -12.32
C GLN A 168 23.56 -13.51 -12.08
N GLY A 169 23.23 -14.45 -11.22
CA GLY A 169 23.94 -15.73 -11.07
C GLY A 169 25.12 -15.74 -10.11
N LYS A 170 25.45 -14.65 -9.45
CA LYS A 170 26.59 -14.58 -8.52
C LYS A 170 26.28 -14.06 -7.13
N PHE A 171 25.10 -14.04 -6.64
CA PHE A 171 24.69 -13.52 -5.32
C PHE A 171 25.30 -12.12 -4.96
N GLU A 172 26.05 -11.50 -5.87
CA GLU A 172 26.78 -10.25 -5.64
C GLU A 172 25.86 -9.02 -5.70
N ASP A 173 24.85 -9.03 -6.58
CA ASP A 173 23.91 -7.93 -6.83
C ASP A 173 22.47 -8.28 -6.45
N GLY A 174 22.30 -9.20 -5.50
CA GLY A 174 21.00 -9.73 -5.16
C GLY A 174 20.14 -8.81 -4.28
N PHE A 175 18.95 -9.30 -4.00
CA PHE A 175 17.94 -8.67 -3.15
C PHE A 175 18.53 -8.05 -1.86
N TRP A 176 19.43 -8.75 -1.16
CA TRP A 176 19.98 -8.35 0.12
C TRP A 176 20.86 -7.09 0.08
N LYS A 177 21.33 -6.69 -1.10
CA LYS A 177 22.07 -5.42 -1.31
C LYS A 177 21.16 -4.26 -1.68
N THR A 178 19.92 -4.52 -2.06
CA THR A 178 18.93 -3.48 -2.40
C THR A 178 18.52 -2.68 -1.17
N GLU A 179 17.87 -1.55 -1.39
CA GLU A 179 17.26 -0.76 -0.31
C GLU A 179 16.18 -1.57 0.41
N LEU A 180 15.35 -2.31 -0.37
CA LEU A 180 14.31 -3.16 0.17
C LEU A 180 14.88 -4.30 1.02
N GLY A 181 15.92 -4.99 0.55
CA GLY A 181 16.57 -6.07 1.32
C GLY A 181 17.16 -5.57 2.64
N ARG A 182 17.76 -4.37 2.66
CA ARG A 182 18.22 -3.74 3.91
C ARG A 182 17.07 -3.36 4.83
N ALA A 183 16.00 -2.79 4.30
CA ALA A 183 14.80 -2.45 5.08
C ALA A 183 14.15 -3.70 5.67
N TYR A 184 14.07 -4.78 4.88
CA TYR A 184 13.53 -6.06 5.31
C TYR A 184 14.37 -6.69 6.44
N LEU A 185 15.70 -6.70 6.32
CA LEU A 185 16.57 -7.20 7.40
C LEU A 185 16.40 -6.38 8.69
N ASN A 186 16.24 -5.06 8.59
CA ASN A 186 15.97 -4.21 9.76
C ASN A 186 14.59 -4.50 10.38
N ALA A 187 13.57 -4.72 9.55
CA ALA A 187 12.24 -5.10 10.02
C ALA A 187 12.27 -6.47 10.73
N GLN A 188 13.02 -7.43 10.20
CA GLN A 188 13.22 -8.74 10.83
C GLN A 188 13.94 -8.62 12.17
N ARG A 189 15.01 -7.80 12.27
CA ARG A 189 15.69 -7.55 13.56
C ARG A 189 14.70 -7.00 14.58
N ALA A 190 13.92 -5.99 14.19
CA ALA A 190 12.90 -5.42 15.09
C ALA A 190 11.81 -6.44 15.46
N ALA A 191 11.49 -7.41 14.59
CA ALA A 191 10.59 -8.51 14.92
C ALA A 191 11.21 -9.47 15.94
N VAL A 192 12.48 -9.86 15.77
CA VAL A 192 13.21 -10.67 16.75
C VAL A 192 13.31 -9.96 18.11
N ASP A 193 13.58 -8.65 18.13
CA ASP A 193 13.59 -7.85 19.36
C ASP A 193 12.25 -7.84 20.09
N ARG A 194 11.14 -8.07 19.35
CA ARG A 194 9.79 -8.26 19.92
C ARG A 194 9.50 -9.70 20.37
N GLY A 195 10.42 -10.64 20.14
CA GLY A 195 10.28 -12.05 20.49
C GLY A 195 9.73 -12.94 19.36
N VAL A 196 9.66 -12.45 18.12
CA VAL A 196 9.25 -13.24 16.96
C VAL A 196 10.37 -14.21 16.59
N GLU A 197 10.05 -15.51 16.49
CA GLU A 197 10.96 -16.54 15.99
C GLU A 197 11.08 -16.42 14.47
N ILE A 198 12.30 -16.32 13.94
CA ILE A 198 12.50 -16.26 12.48
C ILE A 198 13.44 -17.40 12.04
N ARG A 199 12.93 -18.25 11.16
CA ARG A 199 13.69 -19.34 10.51
C ARG A 199 13.77 -19.11 9.02
N ARG A 200 14.97 -19.27 8.46
CA ARG A 200 15.21 -19.13 7.02
C ARG A 200 15.97 -20.29 6.46
N VAL A 201 15.50 -20.81 5.31
CA VAL A 201 16.24 -21.77 4.50
C VAL A 201 16.63 -21.13 3.18
N PHE A 202 17.94 -21.07 2.89
CA PHE A 202 18.43 -20.79 1.56
C PHE A 202 18.49 -22.07 0.74
N ILE A 203 17.74 -22.12 -0.36
CA ILE A 203 17.74 -23.22 -1.31
C ILE A 203 18.77 -22.90 -2.39
N LEU A 204 19.88 -23.64 -2.37
CA LEU A 204 21.02 -23.38 -3.23
C LEU A 204 20.80 -23.95 -4.64
N THR A 205 20.88 -23.09 -5.64
CA THR A 205 20.87 -23.50 -7.06
C THR A 205 22.25 -23.89 -7.56
N ASP A 206 23.30 -23.43 -6.88
CA ASP A 206 24.69 -23.73 -7.14
C ASP A 206 25.43 -23.89 -5.80
N PRO A 207 26.11 -25.02 -5.53
CA PRO A 207 26.88 -25.24 -4.31
C PRO A 207 28.02 -24.23 -4.12
N GLU A 208 28.58 -23.66 -5.21
CA GLU A 208 29.66 -22.69 -5.14
C GLU A 208 29.26 -21.40 -4.41
N ILE A 209 27.94 -21.12 -4.32
CA ILE A 209 27.39 -19.98 -3.58
C ILE A 209 27.78 -20.04 -2.10
N LEU A 210 27.92 -21.21 -1.51
CA LEU A 210 28.36 -21.37 -0.11
C LEU A 210 29.73 -20.76 0.17
N ALA A 211 30.61 -20.69 -0.83
CA ALA A 211 31.92 -20.09 -0.73
C ALA A 211 31.93 -18.60 -1.10
N SER A 212 30.81 -18.04 -1.55
CA SER A 212 30.70 -16.62 -1.90
C SER A 212 30.77 -15.75 -0.66
N ASP A 213 31.67 -14.78 -0.67
CA ASP A 213 31.80 -13.79 0.41
C ASP A 213 30.50 -13.03 0.66
N ASP A 214 29.73 -12.74 -0.39
CA ASP A 214 28.46 -12.01 -0.28
C ASP A 214 27.37 -12.86 0.37
N PHE A 215 27.32 -14.15 0.05
CA PHE A 215 26.41 -15.09 0.69
C PHE A 215 26.77 -15.25 2.18
N ILE A 216 28.05 -15.47 2.48
CA ILE A 216 28.55 -15.58 3.85
C ILE A 216 28.18 -14.33 4.65
N ARG A 217 28.46 -13.12 4.11
CA ARG A 217 28.10 -11.84 4.77
C ARG A 217 26.59 -11.68 4.98
N THR A 218 25.79 -12.15 4.04
CA THR A 218 24.31 -12.10 4.15
C THR A 218 23.83 -13.00 5.27
N CYS A 219 24.33 -14.25 5.32
CA CYS A 219 23.99 -15.18 6.40
C CYS A 219 24.50 -14.67 7.76
N GLU A 220 25.70 -14.10 7.81
CA GLU A 220 26.26 -13.50 9.04
C GLU A 220 25.37 -12.36 9.57
N LYS A 221 24.89 -11.46 8.70
CA LYS A 221 23.98 -10.38 9.09
C LYS A 221 22.66 -10.91 9.64
N GLN A 222 22.14 -11.98 9.06
CA GLN A 222 20.90 -12.60 9.52
C GLN A 222 21.10 -13.31 10.87
N LEU A 223 22.18 -14.08 11.03
CA LEU A 223 22.52 -14.69 12.32
C LEU A 223 22.71 -13.63 13.42
N LYS A 224 23.39 -12.50 13.12
CA LYS A 224 23.54 -11.38 14.05
C LYS A 224 22.20 -10.68 14.37
N ALA A 225 21.21 -10.80 13.49
CA ALA A 225 19.85 -10.31 13.75
C ALA A 225 19.00 -11.31 14.55
N GLY A 226 19.55 -12.47 14.95
CA GLY A 226 18.83 -13.50 15.70
C GLY A 226 17.98 -14.44 14.83
N ILE A 227 18.21 -14.45 13.53
CA ILE A 227 17.50 -15.32 12.58
C ILE A 227 18.21 -16.69 12.53
N GLU A 228 17.48 -17.78 12.66
CA GLU A 228 18.03 -19.11 12.39
C GLU A 228 18.16 -19.35 10.89
N VAL A 229 19.38 -19.67 10.42
CA VAL A 229 19.66 -19.85 9.01
C VAL A 229 20.12 -21.27 8.73
N ARG A 230 19.49 -21.91 7.73
CA ARG A 230 19.92 -23.19 7.17
C ARG A 230 20.11 -23.08 5.65
N THR A 231 20.85 -24.02 5.08
CA THR A 231 21.07 -24.15 3.64
C THR A 231 20.61 -25.54 3.16
N ASN A 232 20.03 -25.60 1.98
CA ASN A 232 19.57 -26.81 1.34
C ASN A 232 20.13 -26.92 -0.08
N GLU A 233 20.86 -28.01 -0.38
CA GLU A 233 21.55 -28.23 -1.64
C GLU A 233 20.78 -29.15 -2.61
N VAL A 234 19.52 -29.47 -2.32
CA VAL A 234 18.75 -30.50 -3.07
C VAL A 234 18.68 -30.21 -4.58
N LEU A 235 18.75 -28.94 -4.98
CA LEU A 235 18.67 -28.58 -6.40
C LEU A 235 19.96 -28.81 -7.19
N SER A 236 21.10 -28.94 -6.52
CA SER A 236 22.38 -29.11 -7.19
C SER A 236 22.60 -30.52 -7.74
N ASN A 237 21.88 -31.52 -7.22
CA ASN A 237 22.17 -32.94 -7.44
C ASN A 237 21.33 -33.66 -8.51
N SER A 238 20.39 -32.97 -9.19
CA SER A 238 19.51 -33.59 -10.19
C SER A 238 19.39 -32.79 -11.47
N PRO A 239 20.06 -33.18 -12.56
CA PRO A 239 19.96 -32.51 -13.87
C PRO A 239 18.54 -32.50 -14.47
N SER A 240 17.72 -33.51 -14.13
CA SER A 240 16.35 -33.66 -14.64
C SER A 240 15.36 -32.69 -13.97
N THR A 241 15.67 -32.15 -12.80
CA THR A 241 14.82 -31.20 -12.06
C THR A 241 15.06 -29.74 -12.47
N ARG A 242 16.08 -29.46 -13.27
CA ARG A 242 16.44 -28.08 -13.65
C ARG A 242 15.37 -27.35 -14.47
N ASN A 243 14.51 -28.06 -15.19
CA ASN A 243 13.40 -27.46 -15.96
C ASN A 243 12.06 -27.47 -15.21
N ASP A 244 11.95 -28.19 -14.10
CA ASP A 244 10.69 -28.38 -13.38
C ASP A 244 10.69 -27.74 -11.97
N TRP A 245 11.83 -27.17 -11.58
CA TRP A 245 12.01 -26.65 -10.22
C TRP A 245 11.22 -25.38 -9.90
N THR A 246 10.94 -24.52 -10.90
CA THR A 246 10.05 -23.37 -10.71
C THR A 246 8.63 -23.80 -10.36
N ALA A 247 8.21 -24.99 -10.79
CA ALA A 247 6.93 -25.57 -10.40
C ALA A 247 6.99 -26.27 -9.03
N THR A 248 8.18 -26.76 -8.63
CA THR A 248 8.36 -27.58 -7.41
C THR A 248 8.76 -26.75 -6.19
N PHE A 249 9.52 -25.67 -6.38
CA PHE A 249 10.01 -24.81 -5.30
C PHE A 249 9.53 -23.38 -5.50
N LYS A 250 8.41 -23.06 -4.87
CA LYS A 250 7.95 -21.67 -4.74
C LYS A 250 8.63 -21.05 -3.52
N ASP A 251 9.25 -19.91 -3.73
CA ASP A 251 9.69 -19.08 -2.62
C ASP A 251 8.46 -18.53 -1.89
N PHE A 252 8.43 -18.74 -0.59
CA PHE A 252 7.37 -18.23 0.26
C PHE A 252 7.90 -17.82 1.62
N ILE A 253 7.16 -16.91 2.24
CA ILE A 253 7.35 -16.49 3.63
C ILE A 253 6.02 -16.68 4.34
N LEU A 254 5.99 -17.51 5.37
CA LEU A 254 4.82 -17.76 6.18
C LEU A 254 4.90 -16.91 7.45
N PHE A 255 3.90 -16.08 7.69
CA PHE A 255 3.78 -15.21 8.85
C PHE A 255 2.73 -15.75 9.81
N ASP A 256 3.12 -16.02 11.04
CA ASP A 256 2.27 -16.49 12.17
C ASP A 256 1.37 -17.70 11.86
N ASP A 257 1.72 -18.49 10.82
CA ASP A 257 0.87 -19.55 10.26
C ASP A 257 -0.52 -19.05 9.79
N GLU A 258 -0.63 -17.81 9.39
CA GLU A 258 -1.89 -17.20 8.97
C GLU A 258 -1.83 -16.70 7.53
N VAL A 259 -0.69 -16.15 7.10
CA VAL A 259 -0.52 -15.56 5.79
C VAL A 259 0.78 -16.04 5.15
N SER A 260 0.69 -16.54 3.91
CA SER A 260 1.84 -16.84 3.06
C SER A 260 2.03 -15.74 2.02
N TYR A 261 3.22 -15.12 2.01
CA TYR A 261 3.70 -14.23 0.98
C TYR A 261 4.50 -15.08 -0.02
N GLU A 262 4.05 -15.14 -1.26
CA GLU A 262 4.61 -16.00 -2.30
C GLU A 262 5.01 -15.16 -3.50
N VAL A 263 6.16 -15.46 -4.11
CA VAL A 263 6.59 -14.84 -5.35
C VAL A 263 6.52 -15.83 -6.50
N ASP A 264 5.92 -15.41 -7.60
CA ASP A 264 6.00 -16.12 -8.87
C ASP A 264 7.20 -15.56 -9.65
N LEU A 265 8.12 -16.45 -10.02
CA LEU A 265 9.32 -16.09 -10.76
C LEU A 265 9.11 -16.31 -12.25
N GLU A 266 9.67 -15.44 -13.08
CA GLU A 266 9.75 -15.61 -14.53
C GLU A 266 11.19 -15.49 -15.03
N GLY A 267 11.45 -16.07 -16.20
CA GLY A 267 12.77 -16.11 -16.80
C GLY A 267 13.45 -17.47 -16.67
N ILE A 268 14.70 -17.53 -17.09
CA ILE A 268 15.54 -18.72 -17.02
C ILE A 268 16.76 -18.40 -16.17
N PRO A 269 17.13 -19.25 -15.18
CA PRO A 269 18.37 -19.02 -14.44
C PRO A 269 19.58 -18.79 -15.34
N PRO A 270 20.42 -17.79 -15.08
CA PRO A 270 20.50 -16.99 -13.85
C PRO A 270 19.67 -15.68 -13.86
N THR A 271 18.82 -15.44 -14.87
CA THR A 271 18.09 -14.19 -15.06
C THR A 271 16.62 -14.30 -14.61
N LEU A 272 16.41 -14.74 -13.37
CA LEU A 272 15.07 -14.77 -12.79
C LEU A 272 14.66 -13.39 -12.29
N SER A 273 13.38 -13.05 -12.51
CA SER A 273 12.75 -11.86 -11.96
C SER A 273 11.42 -12.21 -11.30
N ILE A 274 11.00 -11.38 -10.36
CA ILE A 274 9.69 -11.54 -9.72
C ILE A 274 8.63 -11.00 -10.68
N ALA A 275 7.81 -11.89 -11.22
CA ALA A 275 6.70 -11.53 -12.10
C ALA A 275 5.50 -11.05 -11.29
N ARG A 276 5.23 -11.70 -10.15
CA ARG A 276 4.06 -11.42 -9.32
C ARG A 276 4.32 -11.79 -7.88
N THR A 277 3.73 -11.00 -6.98
CA THR A 277 3.62 -11.29 -5.55
C THR A 277 2.19 -11.68 -5.21
N ASN A 278 2.03 -12.73 -4.41
CA ASN A 278 0.74 -13.24 -3.98
C ASN A 278 0.68 -13.33 -2.46
N LEU A 279 -0.42 -12.90 -1.87
CA LEU A 279 -0.79 -13.23 -0.50
C LEU A 279 -1.78 -14.39 -0.51
N ARG A 280 -1.51 -15.44 0.26
CA ARG A 280 -2.36 -16.60 0.45
C ARG A 280 -2.69 -16.73 1.92
N TYR A 281 -3.97 -16.89 2.25
CA TYR A 281 -4.44 -17.03 3.64
C TYR A 281 -5.54 -18.09 3.79
N HIS A 282 -5.72 -18.95 2.77
CA HIS A 282 -6.60 -20.09 2.88
C HIS A 282 -6.00 -21.15 3.82
N PRO A 283 -6.73 -21.65 4.84
CA PRO A 283 -6.19 -22.55 5.86
C PRO A 283 -5.48 -23.79 5.30
N VAL A 284 -6.02 -24.37 4.21
CA VAL A 284 -5.40 -25.52 3.54
C VAL A 284 -4.05 -25.15 2.92
N THR A 285 -3.96 -24.00 2.28
CA THR A 285 -2.71 -23.49 1.69
C THR A 285 -1.69 -23.21 2.78
N ILE A 286 -2.10 -22.60 3.87
CA ILE A 286 -1.23 -22.30 5.01
C ILE A 286 -0.68 -23.58 5.65
N LEU A 287 -1.53 -24.59 5.87
CA LEU A 287 -1.10 -25.87 6.37
C LEU A 287 -0.09 -26.55 5.44
N ASP A 288 -0.35 -26.52 4.11
CA ASP A 288 0.56 -27.06 3.09
C ASP A 288 1.92 -26.35 3.13
N ARG A 289 1.95 -25.02 3.19
CA ARG A 289 3.20 -24.24 3.27
C ARG A 289 3.98 -24.51 4.55
N ARG A 290 3.29 -24.64 5.68
CA ARG A 290 3.92 -24.99 6.94
C ARG A 290 4.54 -26.40 6.88
N THR A 291 3.79 -27.39 6.42
CA THR A 291 4.28 -28.77 6.28
C THR A 291 5.49 -28.79 5.35
N ARG A 292 5.39 -28.08 4.21
CA ARG A 292 6.49 -28.01 3.24
C ARG A 292 7.73 -27.33 3.82
N PHE A 293 7.55 -26.25 4.61
CA PHE A 293 8.68 -25.60 5.27
C PHE A 293 9.39 -26.56 6.24
N GLU A 294 8.64 -27.26 7.08
CA GLU A 294 9.23 -28.19 8.06
C GLU A 294 9.99 -29.36 7.36
N GLU A 295 9.44 -29.90 6.27
CA GLU A 295 10.14 -30.91 5.45
C GLU A 295 11.48 -30.38 4.93
N ILE A 296 11.49 -29.15 4.36
CA ILE A 296 12.70 -28.50 3.86
C ILE A 296 13.66 -28.21 5.01
N TRP A 297 13.14 -27.71 6.14
CA TRP A 297 13.93 -27.39 7.31
C TRP A 297 14.69 -28.60 7.86
N GLU A 298 14.01 -29.73 8.03
CA GLU A 298 14.60 -30.97 8.53
C GLU A 298 15.67 -31.53 7.54
N ALA A 299 15.45 -31.36 6.24
CA ALA A 299 16.40 -31.78 5.21
C ALA A 299 17.56 -30.78 5.00
N SER A 300 17.60 -29.68 5.75
CA SER A 300 18.58 -28.60 5.57
C SER A 300 19.68 -28.62 6.62
N THR A 301 20.87 -28.13 6.25
CA THR A 301 22.04 -28.05 7.13
C THR A 301 22.11 -26.68 7.79
N PRO A 302 22.29 -26.60 9.14
CA PRO A 302 22.52 -25.32 9.80
C PRO A 302 23.73 -24.59 9.23
N PHE A 303 23.54 -23.33 8.82
CA PHE A 303 24.65 -22.52 8.33
C PHE A 303 25.57 -22.12 9.51
N ARG A 304 26.87 -22.38 9.32
CA ARG A 304 27.93 -21.99 10.27
C ARG A 304 28.90 -21.08 9.58
N LEU A 305 29.31 -20.02 10.25
CA LEU A 305 30.36 -19.14 9.74
C LEU A 305 31.67 -19.93 9.56
N PRO A 306 32.39 -19.74 8.44
CA PRO A 306 33.69 -20.32 8.26
C PRO A 306 34.59 -19.93 9.44
N GLN A 307 35.28 -20.91 10.01
CA GLN A 307 36.28 -20.59 11.03
C GLN A 307 37.48 -19.90 10.36
N PRO A 308 38.06 -18.84 10.99
CA PRO A 308 39.29 -18.27 10.47
C PRO A 308 40.34 -19.38 10.38
N SER A 309 41.00 -19.47 9.23
CA SER A 309 42.12 -20.42 9.04
C SER A 309 43.12 -20.19 10.15
N PRO A 310 43.65 -21.25 10.76
CA PRO A 310 44.78 -21.10 11.73
C PRO A 310 45.87 -20.27 11.05
N PRO A 311 46.55 -19.38 11.78
CA PRO A 311 47.67 -18.65 11.22
C PRO A 311 48.68 -19.63 10.65
N PRO A 312 49.27 -19.37 9.47
CA PRO A 312 50.34 -20.21 8.95
C PRO A 312 51.40 -20.27 10.03
N ASP A 313 51.77 -21.51 10.35
CA ASP A 313 52.77 -21.79 11.37
C ASP A 313 53.99 -20.86 11.22
N ALA A 314 54.27 -20.05 12.30
CA ALA A 314 55.41 -19.19 12.36
C ALA A 314 56.70 -19.98 12.64
#